data_c32d19d942452db78a188622def30092
#
_entry.id   c32d19d942452db78a188622def30092
#
_cell.length_a   1.000
_cell.length_b   1.000
_cell.length_c   1.000
_cell.angle_alpha   90.00
_cell.angle_beta   90.00
_cell.angle_gamma   90.00
#
_symmetry.space_group_name_H-M   'P 1'
#
loop_
_entity.id
_entity.type
_entity.pdbx_description
1 polymer ?
#
loop_
_entity_poly.entity_id
_entity_poly.type
_entity_poly.pdbx_seq_one_letter_code
_entity_poly.pdbx_strand_id
1 'polypeptide(L)'
;NKTLVDTFLYSNKSFDSILNFDAIASAKEYPFLKLRAHIYDDNFSSSGQLERWHVLYNGIPEAALDPHTFFSFLDDTLKEGQDLEISIAIENVSQYGMDTLRVSYWIDKDGTTSPINYPLEDSLGALELLTDKISYKTLGVKEGINTLWIEVNPEDNRWQLEQYHFNNIARKTFYVERDITNPLLDVTFDGIRILDGDVVSPEPNIVIELKDENEYIAINDTSSFDLYITDPEGVQTLLNFSGSDPIIFTEATLPDNKAKVEYTPTFKTDGLYVLAVQGKDGSGNNAGDFSYSISFEVINKSTITEIMNYPNPFSTSTRFVFVLTGSKIPDQFKIQILTISGKVVREITEDEIGPINIGRN
;
A
#
# COMPACT_ATOMS: atom_id res chain seq x y z
N ASN A 1 -2.69 46.40 7.13
CA ASN A 1 -2.62 47.48 8.15
C ASN A 1 -1.24 48.15 8.08
N LYS A 2 -1.26 49.49 7.84
CA LYS A 2 -0.01 50.28 7.84
C LYS A 2 0.23 50.73 9.27
N THR A 3 1.22 50.18 9.92
CA THR A 3 1.62 50.56 11.28
C THR A 3 2.79 51.55 11.18
N LEU A 4 2.70 52.67 11.85
CA LEU A 4 3.85 53.59 12.00
C LEU A 4 4.77 52.98 13.06
N VAL A 5 5.98 52.60 12.68
CA VAL A 5 6.93 51.94 13.58
C VAL A 5 7.67 52.96 14.41
N ASP A 6 8.17 54.02 13.77
CA ASP A 6 8.86 55.10 14.46
C ASP A 6 8.91 56.40 13.63
N THR A 7 9.23 57.51 14.28
CA THR A 7 9.38 58.80 13.66
C THR A 7 10.68 59.43 14.11
N PHE A 8 11.56 59.73 13.19
CA PHE A 8 12.85 60.40 13.44
C PHE A 8 12.76 61.85 13.05
N LEU A 9 13.19 62.71 13.92
CA LEU A 9 13.24 64.15 13.72
C LEU A 9 14.68 64.61 13.62
N TYR A 10 15.09 65.13 12.47
CA TYR A 10 16.40 65.70 12.20
C TYR A 10 16.25 67.15 11.79
N SER A 11 17.11 68.02 12.30
CA SER A 11 17.11 69.42 11.98
C SER A 11 18.50 69.89 11.53
N ASN A 12 18.52 70.60 10.39
CA ASN A 12 19.69 71.31 9.86
C ASN A 12 20.98 70.49 9.70
N LYS A 13 20.91 69.24 9.36
CA LYS A 13 22.07 68.39 9.09
C LYS A 13 22.19 68.12 7.59
N SER A 14 23.40 68.29 7.07
CA SER A 14 23.71 67.97 5.66
C SER A 14 23.78 66.46 5.40
N PHE A 15 24.04 65.69 6.44
CA PHE A 15 24.13 64.22 6.37
C PHE A 15 23.73 63.65 7.72
N ASP A 16 22.90 62.63 7.72
CA ASP A 16 22.56 61.84 8.91
C ASP A 16 22.34 60.37 8.56
N SER A 17 22.57 59.49 9.53
CA SER A 17 22.39 58.06 9.35
C SER A 17 21.82 57.40 10.62
N ILE A 18 20.94 56.43 10.44
CA ILE A 18 20.46 55.55 11.48
C ILE A 18 21.25 54.26 11.35
N LEU A 19 22.18 54.05 12.29
CA LEU A 19 23.11 52.90 12.19
C LEU A 19 22.57 51.59 12.71
N ASN A 20 21.52 51.61 13.50
CA ASN A 20 20.93 50.39 14.08
C ASN A 20 19.43 50.33 13.83
N PHE A 21 19.07 50.22 12.59
CA PHE A 21 17.67 50.18 12.16
C PHE A 21 16.96 48.90 12.63
N ASP A 22 17.68 47.76 12.70
CA ASP A 22 17.13 46.47 13.14
C ASP A 22 16.64 46.50 14.60
N ALA A 23 17.23 47.35 15.46
CA ALA A 23 16.75 47.52 16.82
C ALA A 23 15.41 48.25 16.91
N ILE A 24 15.00 48.92 15.82
CA ILE A 24 13.78 49.73 15.75
C ILE A 24 12.69 48.97 14.97
N ALA A 25 13.08 48.35 13.88
CA ALA A 25 12.19 47.62 13.01
C ALA A 25 12.85 46.32 12.52
N SER A 26 12.54 45.22 13.18
CA SER A 26 13.02 43.91 12.76
C SER A 26 12.40 43.53 11.40
N ALA A 27 13.23 43.16 10.44
CA ALA A 27 12.76 42.69 9.13
C ALA A 27 11.91 41.43 9.24
N LYS A 28 12.08 40.59 10.29
CA LYS A 28 11.27 39.41 10.58
C LYS A 28 9.83 39.77 10.93
N GLU A 29 9.64 40.90 11.62
CA GLU A 29 8.30 41.35 12.02
C GLU A 29 7.71 42.31 10.98
N TYR A 30 8.57 43.15 10.34
CA TYR A 30 8.20 44.18 9.37
C TYR A 30 8.98 44.00 8.06
N PRO A 31 8.63 43.00 7.20
CA PRO A 31 9.41 42.69 6.00
C PRO A 31 9.31 43.79 4.91
N PHE A 32 8.37 44.71 5.03
CA PHE A 32 8.19 45.81 4.08
C PHE A 32 8.35 47.16 4.75
N LEU A 33 9.23 47.98 4.19
CA LEU A 33 9.52 49.32 4.68
C LEU A 33 8.97 50.38 3.73
N LYS A 34 8.25 51.35 4.29
CA LYS A 34 7.86 52.57 3.57
C LYS A 34 8.41 53.79 4.29
N LEU A 35 9.33 54.48 3.66
CA LEU A 35 9.88 55.74 4.16
C LEU A 35 8.99 56.91 3.77
N ARG A 36 8.89 57.90 4.68
CA ARG A 36 8.14 59.13 4.45
C ARG A 36 8.96 60.29 5.00
N ALA A 37 9.25 61.31 4.17
CA ALA A 37 9.86 62.53 4.61
C ALA A 37 8.81 63.64 4.74
N HIS A 38 8.92 64.42 5.80
CA HIS A 38 8.22 65.68 5.97
C HIS A 38 9.29 66.78 6.04
N ILE A 39 9.23 67.69 5.08
CA ILE A 39 10.20 68.79 4.97
C ILE A 39 9.41 70.08 5.15
N TYR A 40 9.84 70.92 6.10
CA TYR A 40 9.23 72.23 6.33
C TYR A 40 10.28 73.26 6.75
N ASP A 41 9.99 74.53 6.48
CA ASP A 41 10.81 75.66 6.89
C ASP A 41 9.86 76.68 7.51
N ASP A 42 10.07 76.96 8.78
CA ASP A 42 9.24 77.90 9.55
C ASP A 42 9.38 79.37 9.09
N ASN A 43 10.49 79.67 8.39
CA ASN A 43 10.79 81.07 7.95
C ASN A 43 10.41 81.26 6.46
N PHE A 44 9.98 80.26 5.75
CA PHE A 44 9.66 80.29 4.30
C PHE A 44 10.78 80.88 3.43
N SER A 45 12.05 80.77 3.90
CA SER A 45 13.19 81.38 3.23
C SER A 45 13.99 80.42 2.34
N SER A 46 13.85 79.15 2.55
CA SER A 46 14.51 78.14 1.74
C SER A 46 13.60 76.95 1.50
N SER A 47 13.68 76.38 0.29
CA SER A 47 13.03 75.10 0.04
C SER A 47 13.89 73.96 0.56
N GLY A 48 13.33 73.08 1.38
CA GLY A 48 14.00 71.88 1.81
C GLY A 48 14.28 70.97 0.62
N GLN A 49 15.47 70.40 0.57
CA GLN A 49 15.94 69.51 -0.46
C GLN A 49 16.36 68.17 0.13
N LEU A 50 15.89 67.10 -0.46
CA LEU A 50 16.33 65.73 -0.17
C LEU A 50 17.18 65.26 -1.35
N GLU A 51 18.51 65.25 -1.21
CA GLU A 51 19.42 64.87 -2.30
C GLU A 51 19.43 63.34 -2.50
N ARG A 52 19.44 62.61 -1.40
CA ARG A 52 19.58 61.16 -1.43
C ARG A 52 18.91 60.51 -0.24
N TRP A 53 18.31 59.40 -0.54
CA TRP A 53 17.75 58.53 0.47
C TRP A 53 18.18 57.09 0.20
N HIS A 54 18.97 56.49 1.09
CA HIS A 54 19.50 55.16 0.96
C HIS A 54 19.08 54.35 2.18
N VAL A 55 18.58 53.16 1.94
CA VAL A 55 18.42 52.10 2.91
C VAL A 55 19.41 51.00 2.55
N LEU A 56 20.38 50.76 3.41
CA LEU A 56 21.30 49.64 3.26
C LEU A 56 20.70 48.46 4.02
N TYR A 57 20.63 47.33 3.38
CA TYR A 57 20.15 46.11 3.95
C TYR A 57 21.03 44.94 3.50
N ASN A 58 21.11 43.92 4.34
CA ASN A 58 21.62 42.63 3.91
C ASN A 58 20.54 41.95 3.09
N GLY A 59 20.90 41.43 1.92
CA GLY A 59 19.98 40.66 1.13
C GLY A 59 19.56 39.39 1.88
N ILE A 60 18.42 38.87 1.52
CA ILE A 60 17.89 37.63 2.05
C ILE A 60 18.07 36.51 0.99
N PRO A 61 18.20 35.26 1.42
CA PRO A 61 18.24 34.14 0.49
C PRO A 61 16.91 33.98 -0.27
N GLU A 62 16.94 33.26 -1.37
CA GLU A 62 15.80 33.05 -2.23
C GLU A 62 15.88 31.64 -2.81
N ALA A 63 14.96 30.76 -2.44
CA ALA A 63 14.84 29.44 -3.02
C ALA A 63 13.89 29.47 -4.22
N ALA A 64 14.14 28.59 -5.17
CA ALA A 64 13.24 28.37 -6.30
C ALA A 64 13.21 26.88 -6.65
N LEU A 65 12.03 26.35 -6.97
CA LEU A 65 11.92 25.04 -7.60
C LEU A 65 12.33 25.17 -9.07
N ASP A 66 13.36 24.40 -9.47
CA ASP A 66 13.85 24.38 -10.85
C ASP A 66 13.33 23.17 -11.61
N PRO A 67 12.31 23.34 -12.47
CA PRO A 67 11.75 22.23 -13.24
C PRO A 67 12.63 21.82 -14.45
N HIS A 68 13.68 22.56 -14.75
CA HIS A 68 14.52 22.28 -15.91
C HIS A 68 15.71 21.40 -15.59
N THR A 69 16.25 21.52 -14.38
CA THR A 69 17.49 20.81 -13.99
C THR A 69 17.20 19.37 -13.53
N PHE A 70 16.22 19.20 -12.66
CA PHE A 70 15.88 17.88 -12.13
C PHE A 70 14.42 17.85 -11.70
N PHE A 71 13.56 17.48 -12.63
CA PHE A 71 12.15 17.30 -12.35
C PHE A 71 11.70 16.04 -13.09
N SER A 72 11.81 14.88 -12.44
CA SER A 72 11.35 13.63 -13.01
C SER A 72 10.13 13.12 -12.28
N PHE A 73 9.20 12.64 -13.06
CA PHE A 73 7.97 12.02 -12.61
C PHE A 73 7.88 10.70 -13.37
N LEU A 74 7.96 9.59 -12.68
CA LEU A 74 8.10 8.30 -13.33
C LEU A 74 6.86 7.93 -14.14
N ASP A 75 5.66 8.10 -13.54
CA ASP A 75 4.40 7.75 -14.18
C ASP A 75 3.32 8.80 -13.90
N ASP A 76 2.55 9.13 -14.93
CA ASP A 76 1.36 9.98 -14.80
C ASP A 76 0.13 9.20 -14.34
N THR A 77 0.19 7.86 -14.40
CA THR A 77 -0.86 6.94 -13.95
C THR A 77 -0.27 5.94 -12.98
N LEU A 78 -0.84 5.85 -11.80
CA LEU A 78 -0.45 4.95 -10.74
C LEU A 78 -1.55 3.91 -10.53
N LYS A 79 -1.17 2.68 -10.24
CA LYS A 79 -2.09 1.67 -9.73
C LYS A 79 -2.45 1.98 -8.28
N GLU A 80 -3.59 1.52 -7.83
CA GLU A 80 -4.01 1.66 -6.44
C GLU A 80 -2.97 1.09 -5.48
N GLY A 81 -2.52 1.91 -4.51
CA GLY A 81 -1.47 1.56 -3.55
C GLY A 81 -0.03 1.77 -4.01
N GLN A 82 0.22 2.01 -5.31
CA GLN A 82 1.55 2.32 -5.82
C GLN A 82 2.04 3.66 -5.28
N ASP A 83 3.28 3.70 -4.76
CA ASP A 83 3.87 4.94 -4.28
C ASP A 83 4.13 5.92 -5.43
N LEU A 84 3.84 7.20 -5.17
CA LEU A 84 4.17 8.29 -6.07
C LEU A 84 5.62 8.72 -5.85
N GLU A 85 6.47 8.53 -6.82
CA GLU A 85 7.86 8.95 -6.77
C GLU A 85 8.09 10.19 -7.65
N ILE A 86 8.67 11.23 -7.07
CA ILE A 86 9.00 12.47 -7.74
C ILE A 86 10.40 12.93 -7.36
N SER A 87 11.15 13.42 -8.33
CA SER A 87 12.43 14.08 -8.10
C SER A 87 12.27 15.58 -8.30
N ILE A 88 12.83 16.38 -7.39
CA ILE A 88 12.78 17.83 -7.43
C ILE A 88 14.19 18.41 -7.36
N ALA A 89 14.37 19.59 -7.92
CA ALA A 89 15.54 20.42 -7.73
C ALA A 89 15.14 21.76 -7.10
N ILE A 90 15.88 22.17 -6.09
CA ILE A 90 15.70 23.43 -5.37
C ILE A 90 17.00 24.21 -5.53
N GLU A 91 16.94 25.38 -6.14
CA GLU A 91 18.08 26.26 -6.34
C GLU A 91 17.96 27.48 -5.42
N ASN A 92 19.05 27.84 -4.75
CA ASN A 92 19.16 29.16 -4.14
C ASN A 92 19.60 30.14 -5.22
N VAL A 93 18.67 30.91 -5.74
CA VAL A 93 18.93 31.89 -6.83
C VAL A 93 19.55 33.20 -6.32
N SER A 94 19.87 33.27 -5.04
CA SER A 94 20.46 34.44 -4.40
C SER A 94 21.98 34.29 -4.09
N GLN A 95 22.63 35.36 -3.73
CA GLN A 95 24.02 35.36 -3.27
C GLN A 95 24.16 35.18 -1.74
N TYR A 96 23.08 34.82 -1.06
CA TYR A 96 23.03 34.65 0.39
C TYR A 96 22.64 33.22 0.73
N GLY A 97 23.33 32.60 1.68
CA GLY A 97 23.05 31.24 2.11
C GLY A 97 21.75 31.14 2.90
N MET A 98 21.09 30.02 2.76
CA MET A 98 19.95 29.58 3.56
C MET A 98 20.43 28.62 4.64
N ASP A 99 19.98 28.78 5.88
CA ASP A 99 20.40 27.91 6.98
C ASP A 99 19.71 26.52 6.91
N THR A 100 18.41 26.52 6.75
CA THR A 100 17.62 25.28 6.71
C THR A 100 16.42 25.46 5.82
N LEU A 101 16.24 24.53 4.90
CA LEU A 101 15.03 24.46 4.06
C LEU A 101 13.98 23.54 4.68
N ARG A 102 12.74 23.88 4.48
CA ARG A 102 11.60 23.01 4.71
C ARG A 102 10.87 22.78 3.40
N VAL A 103 10.56 21.54 3.12
CA VAL A 103 9.71 21.18 1.99
C VAL A 103 8.41 20.57 2.54
N SER A 104 7.28 21.11 2.11
CA SER A 104 5.97 20.54 2.37
C SER A 104 5.42 19.98 1.08
N TYR A 105 4.80 18.81 1.17
CA TYR A 105 4.07 18.25 0.03
C TYR A 105 2.79 17.57 0.51
N TRP A 106 1.77 17.61 -0.34
CA TRP A 106 0.45 17.03 -0.04
C TRP A 106 -0.31 16.72 -1.31
N ILE A 107 -1.27 15.80 -1.21
CA ILE A 107 -2.23 15.56 -2.27
C ILE A 107 -3.51 16.32 -1.93
N ASP A 108 -4.02 17.07 -2.90
CA ASP A 108 -5.32 17.72 -2.78
C ASP A 108 -6.42 16.66 -2.81
N LYS A 109 -7.14 16.55 -1.71
CA LYS A 109 -8.24 15.64 -1.50
C LYS A 109 -9.51 16.44 -1.16
N ASP A 110 -10.33 16.70 -2.17
CA ASP A 110 -11.63 17.37 -2.01
C ASP A 110 -11.55 18.71 -1.22
N GLY A 111 -10.46 19.48 -1.43
CA GLY A 111 -10.25 20.77 -0.75
C GLY A 111 -9.79 20.67 0.70
N THR A 112 -9.51 19.47 1.21
CA THR A 112 -8.92 19.28 2.54
C THR A 112 -7.48 18.80 2.39
N THR A 113 -6.55 19.68 2.73
CA THR A 113 -5.12 19.40 2.62
C THR A 113 -4.49 19.31 4.00
N SER A 114 -3.77 18.25 4.25
CA SER A 114 -2.88 18.13 5.40
C SER A 114 -1.46 18.03 4.87
N PRO A 115 -0.71 19.14 4.78
CA PRO A 115 0.64 19.10 4.28
C PRO A 115 1.52 18.26 5.18
N ILE A 116 2.36 17.44 4.56
CA ILE A 116 3.41 16.70 5.24
C ILE A 116 4.66 17.56 5.17
N ASN A 117 5.20 17.93 6.35
CA ASN A 117 6.39 18.77 6.42
C ASN A 117 7.62 17.89 6.60
N TYR A 118 8.55 18.01 5.68
CA TYR A 118 9.88 17.39 5.77
C TYR A 118 10.92 18.49 5.94
N PRO A 119 11.49 18.66 7.13
CA PRO A 119 12.64 19.50 7.29
C PRO A 119 13.81 18.87 6.52
N LEU A 120 14.35 19.58 5.55
CA LEU A 120 15.67 19.28 5.05
C LEU A 120 16.64 19.85 6.08
N GLU A 121 17.50 19.01 6.65
CA GLU A 121 18.45 19.42 7.69
C GLU A 121 19.65 20.18 7.11
N ASP A 122 19.81 20.20 5.79
CA ASP A 122 20.92 20.81 5.10
C ASP A 122 20.67 22.29 4.81
N SER A 123 21.71 23.10 5.01
CA SER A 123 21.76 24.47 4.53
C SER A 123 21.96 24.49 3.01
N LEU A 124 21.39 25.48 2.34
CA LEU A 124 21.58 25.70 0.92
C LEU A 124 22.44 26.95 0.71
N GLY A 125 23.67 26.75 0.26
CA GLY A 125 24.63 27.87 0.02
C GLY A 125 24.15 28.80 -1.09
N ALA A 126 24.82 29.92 -1.23
CA ALA A 126 24.54 30.90 -2.30
C ALA A 126 24.72 30.24 -3.68
N LEU A 127 23.75 30.38 -4.56
CA LEU A 127 23.75 29.80 -5.93
C LEU A 127 23.94 28.26 -5.96
N GLU A 128 23.61 27.59 -4.87
CA GLU A 128 23.69 26.14 -4.75
C GLU A 128 22.39 25.49 -5.21
N LEU A 129 22.53 24.31 -5.81
CA LEU A 129 21.44 23.45 -6.25
C LEU A 129 21.36 22.22 -5.33
N LEU A 130 20.19 21.97 -4.78
CA LEU A 130 19.86 20.77 -4.04
C LEU A 130 18.89 19.91 -4.87
N THR A 131 19.16 18.61 -4.97
CA THR A 131 18.24 17.66 -5.59
C THR A 131 17.71 16.69 -4.55
N ASP A 132 16.41 16.45 -4.55
CA ASP A 132 15.76 15.53 -3.61
C ASP A 132 14.77 14.60 -4.32
N LYS A 133 14.54 13.45 -3.70
CA LYS A 133 13.54 12.47 -4.15
C LYS A 133 12.47 12.31 -3.09
N ILE A 134 11.25 12.56 -3.48
CA ILE A 134 10.07 12.43 -2.64
C ILE A 134 9.33 11.16 -3.03
N SER A 135 9.07 10.27 -2.06
CA SER A 135 8.16 9.15 -2.20
C SER A 135 6.93 9.41 -1.34
N TYR A 136 5.77 9.45 -1.97
CA TYR A 136 4.50 9.67 -1.30
C TYR A 136 3.65 8.39 -1.33
N LYS A 137 3.22 7.94 -0.13
CA LYS A 137 2.32 6.80 0.00
C LYS A 137 0.94 7.13 -0.54
N THR A 138 0.51 6.44 -1.60
CA THR A 138 -0.79 6.70 -2.21
C THR A 138 -1.91 5.82 -1.66
N LEU A 139 -1.61 4.92 -0.73
CA LEU A 139 -2.62 4.07 -0.10
C LEU A 139 -3.76 4.93 0.48
N GLY A 140 -4.98 4.68 0.02
CA GLY A 140 -6.18 5.45 0.38
C GLY A 140 -6.33 6.77 -0.38
N VAL A 141 -5.49 7.06 -1.38
CA VAL A 141 -5.73 8.14 -2.34
C VAL A 141 -6.92 7.74 -3.22
N LYS A 142 -7.78 8.70 -3.52
CA LYS A 142 -8.99 8.47 -4.29
C LYS A 142 -8.67 8.12 -5.74
N GLU A 143 -9.43 7.20 -6.30
CA GLU A 143 -9.45 6.93 -7.75
C GLU A 143 -9.68 8.21 -8.57
N GLY A 144 -9.03 8.30 -9.73
CA GLY A 144 -9.16 9.39 -10.66
C GLY A 144 -8.01 10.39 -10.62
N ILE A 145 -8.30 11.63 -11.06
CA ILE A 145 -7.29 12.68 -11.13
C ILE A 145 -7.04 13.27 -9.75
N ASN A 146 -5.78 13.24 -9.33
CA ASN A 146 -5.27 13.84 -8.11
C ASN A 146 -4.21 14.87 -8.44
N THR A 147 -3.93 15.78 -7.52
CA THR A 147 -2.88 16.80 -7.67
C THR A 147 -1.95 16.76 -6.48
N LEU A 148 -0.67 16.47 -6.73
CA LEU A 148 0.40 16.66 -5.77
C LEU A 148 0.82 18.14 -5.78
N TRP A 149 0.89 18.73 -4.62
CA TRP A 149 1.46 20.05 -4.37
C TRP A 149 2.78 19.91 -3.64
N ILE A 150 3.73 20.75 -3.99
CA ILE A 150 5.06 20.86 -3.36
C ILE A 150 5.29 22.33 -3.06
N GLU A 151 5.71 22.62 -1.85
CA GLU A 151 6.02 23.98 -1.39
C GLU A 151 7.32 23.98 -0.61
N VAL A 152 8.28 24.74 -1.10
CA VAL A 152 9.57 24.95 -0.46
C VAL A 152 9.50 26.19 0.42
N ASN A 153 10.01 26.09 1.65
CA ASN A 153 10.00 27.15 2.65
C ASN A 153 8.59 27.77 2.85
N PRO A 154 7.57 26.96 3.24
CA PRO A 154 6.16 27.35 3.27
C PRO A 154 5.91 28.57 4.15
N GLU A 155 5.00 29.46 3.74
CA GLU A 155 4.74 30.74 4.42
C GLU A 155 4.33 30.59 5.88
N ASP A 156 3.51 29.60 6.20
CA ASP A 156 3.00 29.38 7.56
C ASP A 156 4.05 28.85 8.52
N ASN A 157 5.12 28.27 8.00
CA ASN A 157 6.14 27.61 8.80
C ASN A 157 7.53 27.71 8.17
N ARG A 158 7.82 28.85 7.61
CA ARG A 158 9.12 29.13 7.02
C ARG A 158 10.19 29.38 8.08
N TRP A 159 11.37 28.86 7.82
CA TRP A 159 12.53 29.09 8.67
C TRP A 159 13.23 30.40 8.34
N GLN A 160 13.13 30.85 7.08
CA GLN A 160 13.77 32.04 6.60
C GLN A 160 12.81 32.91 5.79
N LEU A 161 13.10 34.23 5.79
CA LEU A 161 12.40 35.16 4.92
C LEU A 161 12.98 35.09 3.51
N GLU A 162 12.11 35.16 2.52
CA GLU A 162 12.43 35.24 1.10
C GLU A 162 11.76 36.47 0.48
N GLN A 163 12.29 36.92 -0.64
CA GLN A 163 11.76 38.09 -1.33
C GLN A 163 10.45 37.70 -2.08
N TYR A 164 10.44 36.53 -2.67
CA TYR A 164 9.31 35.98 -3.42
C TYR A 164 8.97 34.61 -2.88
N HIS A 165 7.73 34.16 -3.10
CA HIS A 165 7.28 32.84 -2.69
C HIS A 165 6.58 32.08 -3.83
N PHE A 166 6.26 32.76 -4.95
CA PHE A 166 5.56 32.14 -6.07
C PHE A 166 6.41 31.09 -6.82
N ASN A 167 7.75 31.21 -6.74
CA ASN A 167 8.73 30.29 -7.33
C ASN A 167 9.05 29.08 -6.45
N ASN A 168 8.47 29.03 -5.25
CA ASN A 168 8.62 27.95 -4.27
C ASN A 168 7.54 26.87 -4.39
N ILE A 169 6.56 27.07 -5.28
CA ILE A 169 5.38 26.20 -5.36
C ILE A 169 5.37 25.49 -6.70
N ALA A 170 5.23 24.17 -6.64
CA ALA A 170 4.98 23.33 -7.81
C ALA A 170 3.74 22.46 -7.60
N ARG A 171 3.13 22.06 -8.72
CA ARG A 171 2.04 21.09 -8.71
C ARG A 171 2.18 20.12 -9.88
N LYS A 172 1.81 18.86 -9.62
CA LYS A 172 1.74 17.82 -10.64
C LYS A 172 0.44 17.06 -10.51
N THR A 173 -0.29 16.93 -11.59
CA THR A 173 -1.46 16.07 -11.67
C THR A 173 -1.04 14.65 -12.05
N PHE A 174 -1.70 13.66 -11.46
CA PHE A 174 -1.53 12.24 -11.76
C PHE A 174 -2.88 11.54 -11.64
N TYR A 175 -3.00 10.37 -12.24
CA TYR A 175 -4.20 9.55 -12.19
C TYR A 175 -3.96 8.33 -11.32
N VAL A 176 -4.91 7.98 -10.46
CA VAL A 176 -4.91 6.71 -9.71
C VAL A 176 -5.96 5.81 -10.33
N GLU A 177 -5.50 4.68 -10.84
CA GLU A 177 -6.33 3.62 -11.39
C GLU A 177 -6.72 2.67 -10.28
N ARG A 178 -8.03 2.53 -10.05
CA ARG A 178 -8.54 1.59 -9.07
C ARG A 178 -8.31 0.16 -9.50
N ASP A 179 -7.98 -0.70 -8.56
CA ASP A 179 -8.00 -2.12 -8.76
C ASP A 179 -9.45 -2.63 -8.75
N ILE A 180 -9.86 -3.22 -9.87
CA ILE A 180 -11.19 -3.81 -10.08
C ILE A 180 -11.12 -5.29 -10.43
N THR A 181 -9.93 -5.88 -10.37
CA THR A 181 -9.71 -7.28 -10.71
C THR A 181 -10.03 -8.15 -9.51
N ASN A 182 -10.76 -9.22 -9.75
CA ASN A 182 -11.10 -10.16 -8.70
C ASN A 182 -9.89 -11.06 -8.39
N PRO A 183 -9.54 -11.28 -7.12
CA PRO A 183 -8.47 -12.20 -6.75
C PRO A 183 -8.85 -13.65 -7.06
N LEU A 184 -7.84 -14.47 -7.26
CA LEU A 184 -7.99 -15.90 -7.54
C LEU A 184 -7.98 -16.68 -6.23
N LEU A 185 -9.04 -17.46 -6.00
CA LEU A 185 -9.18 -18.38 -4.89
C LEU A 185 -8.90 -19.81 -5.32
N ASP A 186 -8.05 -20.53 -4.60
CA ASP A 186 -7.79 -21.94 -4.78
C ASP A 186 -7.94 -22.69 -3.46
N VAL A 187 -8.62 -23.86 -3.50
CA VAL A 187 -8.86 -24.70 -2.33
C VAL A 187 -8.42 -26.12 -2.61
N THR A 188 -7.57 -26.66 -1.73
CA THR A 188 -7.09 -28.05 -1.83
C THR A 188 -7.28 -28.77 -0.51
N PHE A 189 -7.51 -30.07 -0.59
CA PHE A 189 -7.60 -31.01 0.53
C PHE A 189 -6.44 -31.99 0.41
N ASP A 190 -5.57 -32.05 1.39
CA ASP A 190 -4.33 -32.86 1.37
C ASP A 190 -3.50 -32.67 0.07
N GLY A 191 -3.49 -31.40 -0.43
CA GLY A 191 -2.80 -31.01 -1.66
C GLY A 191 -3.52 -31.33 -2.97
N ILE A 192 -4.75 -31.83 -2.92
CA ILE A 192 -5.56 -32.22 -4.11
C ILE A 192 -6.84 -31.39 -4.16
N ARG A 193 -7.21 -30.94 -5.36
CA ARG A 193 -8.55 -30.38 -5.60
C ARG A 193 -9.56 -31.51 -5.70
N ILE A 194 -10.55 -31.50 -4.84
CA ILE A 194 -11.61 -32.49 -4.81
C ILE A 194 -12.79 -32.07 -5.70
N LEU A 195 -13.58 -33.05 -6.07
CA LEU A 195 -14.88 -32.84 -6.71
C LEU A 195 -15.98 -32.83 -5.66
N ASP A 196 -17.12 -32.25 -6.03
CA ASP A 196 -18.29 -32.19 -5.16
C ASP A 196 -18.76 -33.58 -4.76
N GLY A 197 -18.84 -33.84 -3.47
CA GLY A 197 -19.22 -35.16 -2.92
C GLY A 197 -18.07 -36.16 -2.78
N ASP A 198 -16.81 -35.80 -3.09
CA ASP A 198 -15.67 -36.69 -2.88
C ASP A 198 -15.47 -37.04 -1.39
N VAL A 199 -14.99 -38.25 -1.14
CA VAL A 199 -14.59 -38.69 0.21
C VAL A 199 -13.23 -38.07 0.58
N VAL A 200 -13.14 -37.46 1.75
CA VAL A 200 -11.89 -36.90 2.28
C VAL A 200 -11.54 -37.52 3.63
N SER A 201 -10.31 -37.30 4.05
CA SER A 201 -9.84 -37.71 5.38
C SER A 201 -10.68 -37.05 6.48
N PRO A 202 -10.96 -37.74 7.62
CA PRO A 202 -11.49 -37.09 8.81
C PRO A 202 -10.57 -36.06 9.43
N GLU A 203 -9.30 -36.08 9.09
CA GLU A 203 -8.26 -35.13 9.55
C GLU A 203 -7.53 -34.54 8.32
N PRO A 204 -8.23 -33.78 7.47
CA PRO A 204 -7.65 -33.26 6.24
C PRO A 204 -6.79 -32.02 6.54
N ASN A 205 -5.78 -31.80 5.73
CA ASN A 205 -5.13 -30.48 5.63
C ASN A 205 -5.79 -29.69 4.50
N ILE A 206 -6.68 -28.77 4.85
CA ILE A 206 -7.38 -27.90 3.89
C ILE A 206 -6.55 -26.63 3.72
N VAL A 207 -6.05 -26.40 2.52
CA VAL A 207 -5.27 -25.21 2.16
C VAL A 207 -6.10 -24.34 1.23
N ILE A 208 -6.26 -23.08 1.63
CA ILE A 208 -7.00 -22.05 0.89
C ILE A 208 -5.97 -20.97 0.52
N GLU A 209 -5.75 -20.78 -0.76
CA GLU A 209 -4.85 -19.74 -1.29
C GLU A 209 -5.69 -18.65 -1.95
N LEU A 210 -5.37 -17.40 -1.62
CA LEU A 210 -5.94 -16.22 -2.26
C LEU A 210 -4.81 -15.43 -2.87
N LYS A 211 -4.86 -15.26 -4.20
CA LYS A 211 -3.83 -14.56 -4.96
C LYS A 211 -4.43 -13.40 -5.73
N ASP A 212 -3.80 -12.25 -5.61
CA ASP A 212 -4.16 -11.03 -6.33
C ASP A 212 -3.01 -10.55 -7.21
N GLU A 213 -3.33 -9.87 -8.31
CA GLU A 213 -2.33 -9.28 -9.21
C GLU A 213 -1.87 -7.89 -8.77
N ASN A 214 -2.53 -7.25 -7.81
CA ASN A 214 -2.09 -6.00 -7.24
C ASN A 214 -0.80 -6.20 -6.42
N GLU A 215 0.30 -5.61 -6.89
CA GLU A 215 1.63 -5.74 -6.28
C GLU A 215 1.90 -4.71 -5.18
N TYR A 216 0.91 -3.87 -4.81
CA TYR A 216 1.08 -2.72 -3.92
C TYR A 216 0.23 -2.78 -2.66
N ILE A 217 -0.90 -3.52 -2.68
CA ILE A 217 -1.80 -3.68 -1.54
C ILE A 217 -1.85 -5.15 -1.14
N ALA A 218 -1.09 -5.51 -0.11
CA ALA A 218 -0.98 -6.89 0.34
C ALA A 218 -2.26 -7.40 0.99
N ILE A 219 -2.58 -8.68 0.74
CA ILE A 219 -3.58 -9.44 1.52
C ILE A 219 -2.91 -9.84 2.85
N ASN A 220 -2.99 -8.98 3.86
CA ASN A 220 -2.26 -9.10 5.13
C ASN A 220 -3.16 -9.19 6.37
N ASP A 221 -4.46 -9.30 6.19
CA ASP A 221 -5.44 -9.36 7.27
C ASP A 221 -6.38 -10.56 7.11
N THR A 222 -6.71 -11.20 8.23
CA THR A 222 -7.64 -12.35 8.26
C THR A 222 -9.06 -11.99 7.84
N SER A 223 -9.44 -10.70 7.90
CA SER A 223 -10.74 -10.20 7.39
C SER A 223 -10.89 -10.33 5.88
N SER A 224 -9.81 -10.66 5.17
CA SER A 224 -9.84 -11.05 3.76
C SER A 224 -10.51 -12.40 3.50
N PHE A 225 -10.84 -13.17 4.54
CA PHE A 225 -11.42 -14.51 4.42
C PHE A 225 -12.63 -14.68 5.31
N ASP A 226 -13.76 -15.07 4.69
CA ASP A 226 -14.93 -15.60 5.39
C ASP A 226 -15.01 -17.11 5.12
N LEU A 227 -14.84 -17.93 6.16
CA LEU A 227 -14.80 -19.39 6.09
C LEU A 227 -15.95 -19.98 6.88
N TYR A 228 -16.77 -20.78 6.24
CA TYR A 228 -17.88 -21.48 6.87
C TYR A 228 -17.77 -22.98 6.66
N ILE A 229 -18.04 -23.75 7.70
CA ILE A 229 -18.23 -25.19 7.63
C ILE A 229 -19.67 -25.54 8.01
N THR A 230 -20.35 -26.33 7.17
CA THR A 230 -21.66 -26.89 7.50
C THR A 230 -21.48 -28.38 7.80
N ASP A 231 -21.95 -28.81 8.95
CA ASP A 231 -21.87 -30.19 9.38
C ASP A 231 -22.98 -31.08 8.77
N PRO A 232 -22.96 -32.43 8.99
CA PRO A 232 -23.99 -33.33 8.46
C PRO A 232 -25.41 -33.09 9.00
N GLU A 233 -25.54 -32.42 10.14
CA GLU A 233 -26.82 -32.01 10.72
C GLU A 233 -27.36 -30.72 10.08
N GLY A 234 -26.58 -30.07 9.20
CA GLY A 234 -26.94 -28.85 8.52
C GLY A 234 -26.64 -27.57 9.33
N VAL A 235 -25.84 -27.65 10.42
CA VAL A 235 -25.43 -26.51 11.21
C VAL A 235 -24.23 -25.85 10.55
N GLN A 236 -24.40 -24.59 10.14
CA GLN A 236 -23.33 -23.78 9.59
C GLN A 236 -22.60 -23.01 10.69
N THR A 237 -21.30 -23.11 10.72
CA THR A 237 -20.42 -22.44 11.69
C THR A 237 -19.39 -21.59 10.97
N LEU A 238 -19.24 -20.31 11.39
CA LEU A 238 -18.13 -19.45 10.96
C LEU A 238 -16.87 -19.88 11.67
N LEU A 239 -15.81 -20.12 10.92
CA LEU A 239 -14.48 -20.45 11.45
C LEU A 239 -13.78 -19.18 11.91
N ASN A 240 -13.19 -19.21 13.10
CA ASN A 240 -12.62 -18.04 13.74
C ASN A 240 -11.10 -18.12 13.87
N PHE A 241 -10.38 -17.20 13.27
CA PHE A 241 -8.92 -17.13 13.32
C PHE A 241 -8.34 -16.85 14.72
N SER A 242 -9.11 -16.22 15.59
CA SER A 242 -8.68 -15.90 16.97
C SER A 242 -9.20 -16.89 18.03
N GLY A 243 -9.89 -17.95 17.61
CA GLY A 243 -10.55 -18.91 18.46
C GLY A 243 -9.73 -20.18 18.73
N SER A 244 -10.45 -21.25 19.05
CA SER A 244 -9.91 -22.60 19.24
C SER A 244 -9.80 -23.41 17.95
N ASP A 245 -10.21 -22.85 16.83
CA ASP A 245 -10.17 -23.52 15.54
C ASP A 245 -8.72 -23.70 15.08
N PRO A 246 -8.36 -24.86 14.53
CA PRO A 246 -7.00 -25.14 14.09
C PRO A 246 -6.71 -24.47 12.73
N ILE A 247 -6.66 -23.14 12.72
CA ILE A 247 -6.48 -22.31 11.54
C ILE A 247 -5.19 -21.50 11.67
N ILE A 248 -4.37 -21.54 10.65
CA ILE A 248 -3.15 -20.74 10.52
C ILE A 248 -3.29 -19.83 9.30
N PHE A 249 -3.13 -18.54 9.50
CA PHE A 249 -3.07 -17.55 8.44
C PHE A 249 -1.63 -17.16 8.14
N THR A 250 -1.27 -17.14 6.87
CA THR A 250 0.02 -16.62 6.37
C THR A 250 -0.29 -15.46 5.43
N GLU A 251 0.17 -14.27 5.80
CA GLU A 251 0.00 -13.06 5.02
C GLU A 251 0.76 -13.10 3.68
N ALA A 252 0.29 -12.33 2.73
CA ALA A 252 0.96 -12.15 1.45
C ALA A 252 2.24 -11.31 1.61
N THR A 253 3.25 -11.62 0.79
CA THR A 253 4.50 -10.86 0.69
C THR A 253 4.61 -10.28 -0.71
N LEU A 254 4.56 -8.94 -0.81
CA LEU A 254 4.68 -8.26 -2.09
C LEU A 254 6.07 -8.46 -2.72
N PRO A 255 6.17 -8.51 -4.04
CA PRO A 255 5.11 -8.32 -5.04
C PRO A 255 4.24 -9.56 -5.33
N ASP A 256 4.57 -10.75 -4.79
CA ASP A 256 3.73 -11.95 -4.93
C ASP A 256 2.61 -11.88 -3.89
N ASN A 257 1.53 -11.19 -4.24
CA ASN A 257 0.38 -10.94 -3.37
C ASN A 257 -0.47 -12.20 -3.22
N LYS A 258 0.07 -13.18 -2.48
CA LYS A 258 -0.55 -14.47 -2.23
C LYS A 258 -0.61 -14.74 -0.73
N ALA A 259 -1.82 -14.75 -0.17
CA ALA A 259 -2.09 -15.16 1.21
C ALA A 259 -2.57 -16.62 1.26
N LYS A 260 -2.34 -17.27 2.40
CA LYS A 260 -2.67 -18.67 2.61
C LYS A 260 -3.36 -18.87 3.95
N VAL A 261 -4.40 -19.70 3.96
CA VAL A 261 -5.03 -20.22 5.17
C VAL A 261 -4.86 -21.75 5.17
N GLU A 262 -4.35 -22.29 6.28
CA GLU A 262 -4.28 -23.72 6.54
C GLU A 262 -5.26 -24.07 7.66
N TYR A 263 -6.24 -24.92 7.34
CA TYR A 263 -7.25 -25.41 8.28
C TYR A 263 -7.12 -26.91 8.45
N THR A 264 -6.84 -27.38 9.66
CA THR A 264 -6.58 -28.78 9.98
C THR A 264 -7.61 -29.32 11.00
N PRO A 265 -8.89 -29.49 10.59
CA PRO A 265 -9.94 -29.97 11.48
C PRO A 265 -9.80 -31.45 11.82
N THR A 266 -10.55 -31.87 12.84
CA THR A 266 -10.86 -33.28 13.10
C THR A 266 -12.36 -33.48 13.07
N PHE A 267 -12.88 -34.06 11.99
CA PHE A 267 -14.29 -34.38 11.80
C PHE A 267 -14.67 -35.69 12.48
N LYS A 268 -15.46 -35.61 13.55
CA LYS A 268 -15.81 -36.79 14.38
C LYS A 268 -17.07 -37.51 13.92
N THR A 269 -17.92 -36.83 13.16
CA THR A 269 -19.22 -37.37 12.69
C THR A 269 -19.08 -37.77 11.23
N ASP A 270 -19.55 -38.99 10.88
CA ASP A 270 -19.63 -39.40 9.50
C ASP A 270 -20.75 -38.65 8.78
N GLY A 271 -20.54 -38.33 7.50
CA GLY A 271 -21.54 -37.69 6.66
C GLY A 271 -21.02 -36.59 5.76
N LEU A 272 -21.94 -35.86 5.17
CA LEU A 272 -21.67 -34.81 4.19
C LEU A 272 -21.42 -33.48 4.89
N TYR A 273 -20.27 -32.90 4.64
CA TYR A 273 -19.89 -31.54 5.05
C TYR A 273 -19.91 -30.62 3.85
N VAL A 274 -20.05 -29.32 4.12
CA VAL A 274 -19.88 -28.28 3.09
C VAL A 274 -18.92 -27.23 3.60
N LEU A 275 -17.86 -26.98 2.85
CA LEU A 275 -16.95 -25.83 3.07
C LEU A 275 -17.37 -24.70 2.14
N ALA A 276 -17.65 -23.53 2.70
CA ALA A 276 -17.87 -22.31 1.93
C ALA A 276 -16.78 -21.27 2.25
N VAL A 277 -16.23 -20.68 1.21
CA VAL A 277 -15.12 -19.72 1.31
C VAL A 277 -15.43 -18.50 0.48
N GLN A 278 -15.31 -17.32 1.09
CA GLN A 278 -15.26 -16.05 0.37
C GLN A 278 -13.91 -15.41 0.63
N GLY A 279 -13.19 -15.10 -0.44
CA GLY A 279 -11.94 -14.32 -0.39
C GLY A 279 -12.17 -12.88 -0.82
N LYS A 280 -11.40 -11.97 -0.29
CA LYS A 280 -11.41 -10.55 -0.65
C LYS A 280 -9.98 -10.02 -0.67
N ASP A 281 -9.61 -9.26 -1.72
CA ASP A 281 -8.32 -8.59 -1.82
C ASP A 281 -8.21 -7.33 -0.94
N GLY A 282 -7.07 -6.67 -0.99
CA GLY A 282 -6.81 -5.43 -0.25
C GLY A 282 -7.59 -4.22 -0.78
N SER A 283 -8.07 -4.25 -2.01
CA SER A 283 -8.89 -3.21 -2.66
C SER A 283 -10.39 -3.42 -2.43
N GLY A 284 -10.76 -4.58 -1.87
CA GLY A 284 -12.13 -4.94 -1.52
C GLY A 284 -12.88 -5.71 -2.62
N ASN A 285 -12.21 -6.20 -3.68
CA ASN A 285 -12.81 -7.05 -4.68
C ASN A 285 -12.94 -8.47 -4.15
N ASN A 286 -14.09 -9.11 -4.41
CA ASN A 286 -14.34 -10.49 -4.01
C ASN A 286 -13.71 -11.48 -5.01
N ALA A 287 -13.34 -12.65 -4.55
CA ALA A 287 -12.83 -13.77 -5.37
C ALA A 287 -13.91 -14.42 -6.23
N GLY A 288 -14.84 -13.65 -6.76
CA GLY A 288 -15.94 -14.06 -7.61
C GLY A 288 -17.29 -13.52 -7.11
N ASP A 289 -18.31 -13.64 -7.94
CA ASP A 289 -19.67 -13.15 -7.65
C ASP A 289 -20.36 -13.95 -6.53
N PHE A 290 -19.94 -15.20 -6.34
CA PHE A 290 -20.47 -16.11 -5.33
C PHE A 290 -19.33 -16.70 -4.51
N SER A 291 -19.62 -17.05 -3.25
CA SER A 291 -18.70 -17.80 -2.42
C SER A 291 -18.36 -19.15 -3.07
N TYR A 292 -17.09 -19.53 -3.05
CA TYR A 292 -16.70 -20.89 -3.37
C TYR A 292 -17.38 -21.84 -2.38
N SER A 293 -17.98 -22.92 -2.86
CA SER A 293 -18.63 -23.92 -2.02
C SER A 293 -18.34 -25.31 -2.56
N ILE A 294 -17.92 -26.21 -1.69
CA ILE A 294 -17.63 -27.61 -2.02
C ILE A 294 -18.19 -28.51 -0.94
N SER A 295 -18.94 -29.56 -1.36
CA SER A 295 -19.36 -30.63 -0.45
C SER A 295 -18.36 -31.77 -0.48
N PHE A 296 -18.18 -32.45 0.65
CA PHE A 296 -17.32 -33.62 0.78
C PHE A 296 -17.86 -34.58 1.85
N GLU A 297 -17.59 -35.86 1.67
CA GLU A 297 -18.04 -36.90 2.60
C GLU A 297 -16.89 -37.30 3.51
N VAL A 298 -17.18 -37.41 4.81
CA VAL A 298 -16.27 -37.93 5.82
C VAL A 298 -16.75 -39.27 6.31
N ILE A 299 -15.84 -40.28 6.30
CA ILE A 299 -16.09 -41.62 6.82
C ILE A 299 -14.95 -41.98 7.75
N ASN A 300 -15.21 -42.03 9.05
CA ASN A 300 -14.19 -42.28 10.10
C ASN A 300 -13.64 -43.70 10.09
N LYS A 301 -14.46 -44.65 9.67
CA LYS A 301 -14.05 -46.06 9.59
C LYS A 301 -13.08 -46.28 8.46
N SER A 302 -11.85 -46.74 8.78
CA SER A 302 -10.88 -47.14 7.77
C SER A 302 -11.33 -48.40 7.03
N THR A 303 -11.60 -48.24 5.74
CA THR A 303 -12.01 -49.35 4.86
C THR A 303 -11.71 -49.00 3.40
N ILE A 304 -11.80 -50.01 2.53
CA ILE A 304 -11.74 -49.84 1.07
C ILE A 304 -13.12 -50.12 0.52
N THR A 305 -13.65 -49.14 -0.20
CA THR A 305 -14.97 -49.23 -0.81
C THR A 305 -14.92 -48.99 -2.30
N GLU A 306 -16.02 -49.17 -3.00
CA GLU A 306 -16.19 -48.89 -4.43
C GLU A 306 -15.11 -49.53 -5.31
N ILE A 307 -14.68 -50.76 -5.01
CA ILE A 307 -13.66 -51.44 -5.77
C ILE A 307 -14.24 -51.87 -7.12
N MET A 308 -13.72 -51.34 -8.20
CA MET A 308 -14.11 -51.69 -9.54
C MET A 308 -12.92 -51.62 -10.51
N ASN A 309 -13.07 -52.30 -11.65
CA ASN A 309 -12.21 -52.08 -12.78
C ASN A 309 -12.98 -51.44 -13.95
N TYR A 310 -12.42 -50.44 -14.60
CA TYR A 310 -13.06 -49.73 -15.70
C TYR A 310 -12.10 -49.54 -16.89
N PRO A 311 -12.51 -49.88 -18.11
CA PRO A 311 -13.78 -50.54 -18.48
C PRO A 311 -13.83 -51.99 -18.02
N ASN A 312 -15.08 -52.52 -17.88
CA ASN A 312 -15.33 -53.93 -17.60
C ASN A 312 -16.58 -54.40 -18.39
N PRO A 313 -16.46 -55.29 -19.37
CA PRO A 313 -15.23 -55.98 -19.82
C PRO A 313 -14.26 -55.06 -20.52
N PHE A 314 -12.98 -55.46 -20.57
CA PHE A 314 -11.90 -54.78 -21.27
C PHE A 314 -11.25 -55.66 -22.34
N SER A 315 -10.68 -55.02 -23.37
CA SER A 315 -9.99 -55.74 -24.45
C SER A 315 -8.46 -55.65 -24.36
N THR A 316 -7.92 -54.50 -24.00
CA THR A 316 -6.48 -54.23 -23.96
C THR A 316 -5.97 -53.83 -22.61
N SER A 317 -6.71 -52.94 -21.91
CA SER A 317 -6.34 -52.42 -20.61
C SER A 317 -7.57 -52.05 -19.78
N THR A 318 -7.44 -52.09 -18.47
CA THR A 318 -8.42 -51.62 -17.51
C THR A 318 -7.71 -50.86 -16.39
N ARG A 319 -8.43 -49.98 -15.69
CA ARG A 319 -7.96 -49.29 -14.49
C ARG A 319 -8.70 -49.84 -13.28
N PHE A 320 -7.99 -50.03 -12.18
CA PHE A 320 -8.61 -50.30 -10.90
C PHE A 320 -8.96 -48.97 -10.24
N VAL A 321 -10.17 -48.83 -9.78
CA VAL A 321 -10.70 -47.67 -9.04
C VAL A 321 -11.19 -48.15 -7.69
N PHE A 322 -10.84 -47.47 -6.64
CA PHE A 322 -11.28 -47.77 -5.28
C PHE A 322 -11.28 -46.48 -4.45
N VAL A 323 -12.03 -46.47 -3.36
CA VAL A 323 -12.10 -45.38 -2.42
C VAL A 323 -11.52 -45.85 -1.07
N LEU A 324 -10.54 -45.15 -0.57
CA LEU A 324 -10.01 -45.30 0.77
C LEU A 324 -10.70 -44.35 1.72
N THR A 325 -11.12 -44.86 2.88
CA THR A 325 -11.78 -44.10 3.95
C THR A 325 -10.97 -44.17 5.26
N GLY A 326 -11.27 -43.30 6.20
CA GLY A 326 -10.54 -43.16 7.48
C GLY A 326 -9.41 -42.16 7.44
N SER A 327 -8.66 -42.03 8.55
CA SER A 327 -7.62 -41.01 8.72
C SER A 327 -6.22 -41.46 8.34
N LYS A 328 -6.02 -42.73 8.03
CA LYS A 328 -4.68 -43.28 7.74
C LYS A 328 -4.66 -44.14 6.51
N ILE A 329 -3.66 -43.93 5.67
CA ILE A 329 -3.34 -44.82 4.57
C ILE A 329 -2.75 -46.09 5.17
N PRO A 330 -3.17 -47.31 4.70
CA PRO A 330 -2.60 -48.56 5.14
C PRO A 330 -1.09 -48.65 4.90
N ASP A 331 -0.34 -49.19 5.87
CA ASP A 331 1.12 -49.38 5.75
C ASP A 331 1.49 -50.38 4.63
N GLN A 332 0.58 -51.24 4.24
CA GLN A 332 0.76 -52.20 3.14
C GLN A 332 -0.51 -52.25 2.30
N PHE A 333 -0.34 -52.12 1.00
CA PHE A 333 -1.41 -52.17 0.02
C PHE A 333 -1.00 -52.98 -1.18
N LYS A 334 -1.87 -53.91 -1.63
CA LYS A 334 -1.68 -54.70 -2.84
C LYS A 334 -2.99 -55.05 -3.50
N ILE A 335 -2.95 -55.19 -4.82
CA ILE A 335 -4.09 -55.71 -5.62
C ILE A 335 -3.73 -57.08 -6.13
N GLN A 336 -4.56 -58.07 -5.84
CA GLN A 336 -4.42 -59.44 -6.39
C GLN A 336 -5.48 -59.71 -7.43
N ILE A 337 -5.04 -60.11 -8.60
CA ILE A 337 -5.88 -60.58 -9.68
C ILE A 337 -5.97 -62.12 -9.57
N LEU A 338 -7.21 -62.59 -9.39
CA LEU A 338 -7.46 -64.03 -9.17
C LEU A 338 -8.22 -64.63 -10.32
N THR A 339 -8.00 -65.97 -10.59
CA THR A 339 -8.91 -66.75 -11.41
C THR A 339 -10.21 -67.01 -10.64
N ILE A 340 -11.26 -67.47 -11.34
CA ILE A 340 -12.51 -67.91 -10.74
C ILE A 340 -12.32 -68.99 -9.68
N SER A 341 -11.27 -69.82 -9.83
CA SER A 341 -10.88 -70.87 -8.86
C SER A 341 -10.04 -70.36 -7.67
N GLY A 342 -9.78 -69.06 -7.56
CA GLY A 342 -9.02 -68.43 -6.46
C GLY A 342 -7.52 -68.48 -6.62
N LYS A 343 -6.98 -68.93 -7.79
CA LYS A 343 -5.53 -68.92 -8.04
C LYS A 343 -5.09 -67.48 -8.37
N VAL A 344 -4.05 -66.96 -7.68
CA VAL A 344 -3.44 -65.67 -7.98
C VAL A 344 -2.76 -65.71 -9.35
N VAL A 345 -3.19 -64.84 -10.24
CA VAL A 345 -2.63 -64.66 -11.60
C VAL A 345 -1.56 -63.57 -11.58
N ARG A 346 -1.81 -62.49 -10.86
CA ARG A 346 -0.88 -61.36 -10.70
C ARG A 346 -1.12 -60.71 -9.36
N GLU A 347 -0.04 -60.23 -8.77
CA GLU A 347 -0.05 -59.33 -7.63
C GLU A 347 0.55 -58.00 -8.09
N ILE A 348 -0.09 -56.90 -7.78
CA ILE A 348 0.34 -55.55 -8.03
C ILE A 348 0.68 -54.99 -6.66
N THR A 349 1.95 -54.62 -6.44
CA THR A 349 2.44 -54.12 -5.18
C THR A 349 2.36 -52.62 -5.09
N GLU A 350 2.57 -52.08 -3.92
CA GLU A 350 2.52 -50.63 -3.64
C GLU A 350 3.44 -49.83 -4.58
N ASP A 351 4.65 -50.31 -4.85
CA ASP A 351 5.60 -49.68 -5.77
C ASP A 351 5.06 -49.57 -7.21
N GLU A 352 4.18 -50.48 -7.64
CA GLU A 352 3.58 -50.44 -8.97
C GLU A 352 2.30 -49.58 -9.02
N ILE A 353 1.61 -49.38 -7.87
CA ILE A 353 0.38 -48.59 -7.76
C ILE A 353 0.67 -47.10 -7.75
N GLY A 354 1.81 -46.70 -7.10
CA GLY A 354 2.17 -45.33 -6.87
C GLY A 354 1.51 -44.73 -5.64
N PRO A 355 1.56 -43.40 -5.46
CA PRO A 355 1.02 -42.75 -4.27
C PRO A 355 -0.50 -42.94 -4.16
N ILE A 356 -0.93 -43.33 -2.97
CA ILE A 356 -2.35 -43.56 -2.64
C ILE A 356 -2.77 -42.46 -1.66
N ASN A 357 -4.03 -41.97 -1.83
CA ASN A 357 -4.60 -40.95 -0.98
C ASN A 357 -5.90 -41.46 -0.30
N ILE A 358 -6.32 -40.81 0.79
CA ILE A 358 -7.67 -40.98 1.29
C ILE A 358 -8.62 -40.39 0.24
N GLY A 359 -9.75 -41.06 0.00
CA GLY A 359 -10.68 -40.72 -1.07
C GLY A 359 -10.49 -41.63 -2.29
N ARG A 360 -10.82 -41.10 -3.46
CA ARG A 360 -10.83 -41.84 -4.73
C ARG A 360 -9.43 -41.98 -5.30
N ASN A 361 -9.01 -43.22 -5.60
CA ASN A 361 -7.74 -43.57 -6.21
C ASN A 361 -7.92 -44.24 -7.56
#